data_1993f03b70adede3b7ddec24d0b93e34
#
_entry.id   1993f03b70adede3b7ddec24d0b93e34
#
_cell.length_a   1.000
_cell.length_b   1.000
_cell.length_c   1.000
_cell.angle_alpha   90.00
_cell.angle_beta   90.00
_cell.angle_gamma   90.00
#
_symmetry.space_group_name_H-M   'P 1'
#
loop_
_entity.id
_entity.type
_entity.pdbx_description
1 polymer ?
#
loop_
_entity_poly.entity_id
_entity_poly.type
_entity_poly.pdbx_seq_one_letter_code
_entity_poly.pdbx_strand_id
1 'polypeptide(L)'
;RGKALSIIWFGLSSAEFIMPVLIVYLLTMIIWQDLWVIFSLIVLICLPLASYILVKDVKLDTRESNQNEKLKEDNIKNWKRIEVLGDYRFYIVSLNMLAMPWIATGVFVYQSFVTNSKGWGEYTIAQSFMSYSIFSVITLIVAGYLIDKFTSRKLLIYMNIPLFLGTLVIIYFDAPQTAFLFLGLVGISNGLANLLGSSTWAEIYGVKYIGSIKALTTALMVFATAFGTALFGFFIDAGFSIEKIAFIAAIAIACSIALLFTIRKKLNPVYL
;
A
#
# COMPACT_ATOMS: atom_id res chain seq x y z
N ARG A 1 -0.73 -19.03 -10.14
CA ARG A 1 -0.83 -18.18 -8.92
C ARG A 1 -0.91 -16.69 -9.27
N GLY A 2 -0.10 -16.17 -10.20
CA GLY A 2 -0.12 -14.75 -10.59
C GLY A 2 -1.48 -14.26 -11.11
N LYS A 3 -2.14 -15.01 -11.98
CA LYS A 3 -3.46 -14.64 -12.53
C LYS A 3 -4.55 -14.50 -11.44
N ALA A 4 -4.58 -15.38 -10.45
CA ALA A 4 -5.55 -15.30 -9.36
C ALA A 4 -5.32 -14.06 -8.47
N LEU A 5 -4.06 -13.76 -8.14
CA LEU A 5 -3.71 -12.53 -7.41
C LEU A 5 -4.06 -11.27 -8.21
N SER A 6 -3.81 -11.26 -9.53
CA SER A 6 -4.17 -10.13 -10.38
C SER A 6 -5.68 -9.87 -10.41
N ILE A 7 -6.50 -10.91 -10.41
CA ILE A 7 -7.97 -10.78 -10.37
C ILE A 7 -8.42 -10.17 -9.04
N ILE A 8 -7.83 -10.59 -7.92
CA ILE A 8 -8.15 -10.06 -6.58
C ILE A 8 -7.78 -8.57 -6.51
N TRP A 9 -6.59 -8.20 -6.96
CA TRP A 9 -6.14 -6.80 -6.97
C TRP A 9 -6.96 -5.95 -7.93
N PHE A 10 -7.37 -6.49 -9.08
CA PHE A 10 -8.27 -5.80 -10.00
C PHE A 10 -9.64 -5.51 -9.36
N GLY A 11 -10.20 -6.47 -8.61
CA GLY A 11 -11.44 -6.26 -7.86
C GLY A 11 -11.32 -5.14 -6.82
N LEU A 12 -10.23 -5.12 -6.04
CA LEU A 12 -9.97 -4.06 -5.05
C LEU A 12 -9.84 -2.68 -5.73
N SER A 13 -9.04 -2.60 -6.78
CA SER A 13 -8.83 -1.34 -7.50
C SER A 13 -10.09 -0.86 -8.24
N SER A 14 -10.96 -1.78 -8.69
CA SER A 14 -12.25 -1.40 -9.25
C SER A 14 -13.17 -0.78 -8.18
N ALA A 15 -13.14 -1.29 -6.96
CA ALA A 15 -13.87 -0.69 -5.86
C ALA A 15 -13.30 0.70 -5.50
N GLU A 16 -11.98 0.85 -5.41
CA GLU A 16 -11.32 2.14 -5.17
C GLU A 16 -11.62 3.17 -6.26
N PHE A 17 -11.86 2.72 -7.50
CA PHE A 17 -12.22 3.58 -8.62
C PHE A 17 -13.68 4.06 -8.56
N ILE A 18 -14.61 3.18 -8.24
CA ILE A 18 -16.05 3.43 -8.36
C ILE A 18 -16.63 3.97 -7.05
N MET A 19 -16.28 3.36 -5.90
CA MET A 19 -16.96 3.58 -4.63
C MET A 19 -16.88 5.01 -4.11
N PRO A 20 -15.75 5.74 -4.17
CA PRO A 20 -15.70 7.10 -3.64
C PRO A 20 -16.70 8.04 -4.32
N VAL A 21 -16.80 7.98 -5.64
CA VAL A 21 -17.74 8.83 -6.41
C VAL A 21 -19.19 8.38 -6.15
N LEU A 22 -19.43 7.07 -6.12
CA LEU A 22 -20.76 6.52 -5.84
C LEU A 22 -21.24 6.91 -4.45
N ILE A 23 -20.39 6.82 -3.43
CA ILE A 23 -20.71 7.18 -2.04
C ILE A 23 -21.07 8.65 -1.94
N VAL A 24 -20.23 9.55 -2.49
CA VAL A 24 -20.51 11.00 -2.46
C VAL A 24 -21.82 11.31 -3.16
N TYR A 25 -22.09 10.68 -4.31
CA TYR A 25 -23.37 10.82 -5.02
C TYR A 25 -24.56 10.32 -4.18
N LEU A 26 -24.47 9.13 -3.58
CA LEU A 26 -25.55 8.59 -2.75
C LEU A 26 -25.83 9.42 -1.50
N LEU A 27 -24.80 10.02 -0.89
CA LEU A 27 -24.94 10.90 0.28
C LEU A 27 -25.68 12.21 -0.05
N THR A 28 -25.87 12.56 -1.33
CA THR A 28 -26.78 13.66 -1.71
C THR A 28 -28.25 13.27 -1.67
N MET A 29 -28.57 11.97 -1.64
CA MET A 29 -29.94 11.43 -1.71
C MET A 29 -30.40 10.78 -0.42
N ILE A 30 -29.49 10.16 0.33
CA ILE A 30 -29.78 9.41 1.55
C ILE A 30 -28.81 9.79 2.65
N ILE A 31 -29.22 9.63 3.90
CA ILE A 31 -28.36 9.85 5.07
C ILE A 31 -27.31 8.74 5.19
N TRP A 32 -26.17 9.06 5.80
CA TRP A 32 -25.04 8.14 5.88
C TRP A 32 -25.36 6.84 6.64
N GLN A 33 -26.28 6.88 7.60
CA GLN A 33 -26.73 5.70 8.35
C GLN A 33 -27.40 4.68 7.44
N ASP A 34 -28.33 5.13 6.58
CA ASP A 34 -29.07 4.26 5.64
C ASP A 34 -28.09 3.68 4.60
N LEU A 35 -27.11 4.48 4.16
CA LEU A 35 -26.08 4.01 3.25
C LEU A 35 -25.27 2.85 3.87
N TRP A 36 -24.89 2.94 5.13
CA TRP A 36 -24.20 1.85 5.83
C TRP A 36 -25.08 0.59 5.96
N VAL A 37 -26.38 0.75 6.21
CA VAL A 37 -27.33 -0.38 6.25
C VAL A 37 -27.38 -1.06 4.88
N ILE A 38 -27.49 -0.30 3.80
CA ILE A 38 -27.51 -0.84 2.43
C ILE A 38 -26.24 -1.63 2.14
N PHE A 39 -25.06 -1.06 2.42
CA PHE A 39 -23.78 -1.75 2.19
C PHE A 39 -23.64 -3.00 3.06
N SER A 40 -24.08 -2.97 4.31
CA SER A 40 -24.03 -4.15 5.18
C SER A 40 -24.91 -5.28 4.66
N LEU A 41 -26.11 -4.99 4.14
CA LEU A 41 -26.98 -5.97 3.51
C LEU A 41 -26.37 -6.56 2.23
N ILE A 42 -25.77 -5.72 1.40
CA ILE A 42 -25.06 -6.18 0.18
C ILE A 42 -23.94 -7.15 0.57
N VAL A 43 -23.10 -6.81 1.54
CA VAL A 43 -22.00 -7.69 1.98
C VAL A 43 -22.55 -8.98 2.59
N LEU A 44 -23.60 -8.91 3.42
CA LEU A 44 -24.22 -10.05 4.07
C LEU A 44 -24.78 -11.08 3.06
N ILE A 45 -25.30 -10.61 1.93
CA ILE A 45 -25.86 -11.46 0.88
C ILE A 45 -24.78 -11.89 -0.13
N CYS A 46 -24.00 -10.94 -0.64
CA CYS A 46 -23.06 -11.20 -1.72
C CYS A 46 -21.85 -12.03 -1.28
N LEU A 47 -21.35 -11.87 -0.05
CA LEU A 47 -20.16 -12.55 0.40
C LEU A 47 -20.39 -14.07 0.60
N PRO A 48 -21.47 -14.54 1.27
CA PRO A 48 -21.75 -15.97 1.34
C PRO A 48 -22.07 -16.57 -0.02
N LEU A 49 -22.81 -15.84 -0.88
CA LEU A 49 -23.13 -16.31 -2.22
C LEU A 49 -21.87 -16.47 -3.09
N ALA A 50 -21.00 -15.47 -3.10
CA ALA A 50 -19.72 -15.53 -3.80
C ALA A 50 -18.83 -16.65 -3.26
N SER A 51 -18.74 -16.80 -1.94
CA SER A 51 -17.98 -17.88 -1.30
C SER A 51 -18.53 -19.25 -1.70
N TYR A 52 -19.83 -19.43 -1.69
CA TYR A 52 -20.47 -20.68 -2.11
C TYR A 52 -20.17 -21.02 -3.58
N ILE A 53 -20.31 -20.06 -4.48
CA ILE A 53 -20.06 -20.25 -5.92
C ILE A 53 -18.58 -20.56 -6.20
N LEU A 54 -17.66 -19.82 -5.55
CA LEU A 54 -16.23 -19.96 -5.80
C LEU A 54 -15.61 -21.20 -5.16
N VAL A 55 -16.13 -21.66 -4.01
CA VAL A 55 -15.53 -22.76 -3.26
C VAL A 55 -16.15 -24.11 -3.59
N LYS A 56 -17.38 -24.13 -4.12
CA LYS A 56 -18.15 -25.37 -4.42
C LYS A 56 -17.37 -26.40 -5.24
N ASP A 57 -16.55 -25.97 -6.21
CA ASP A 57 -15.85 -26.85 -7.15
C ASP A 57 -14.33 -26.91 -6.89
N VAL A 58 -13.83 -26.30 -5.80
CA VAL A 58 -12.41 -26.30 -5.46
C VAL A 58 -12.02 -27.62 -4.81
N LYS A 59 -11.48 -28.54 -5.60
CA LYS A 59 -10.75 -29.72 -5.08
C LYS A 59 -9.40 -29.23 -4.56
N LEU A 60 -9.20 -29.34 -3.25
CA LEU A 60 -7.90 -29.11 -2.62
C LEU A 60 -6.92 -30.18 -3.09
N ASP A 61 -6.14 -29.86 -4.11
CA ASP A 61 -5.07 -30.74 -4.57
C ASP A 61 -3.84 -30.54 -3.67
N THR A 62 -3.74 -31.37 -2.64
CA THR A 62 -2.63 -31.38 -1.67
C THR A 62 -1.30 -31.79 -2.31
N ARG A 63 -1.29 -32.22 -3.56
CA ARG A 63 -0.07 -32.68 -4.26
C ARG A 63 0.82 -31.57 -4.77
N GLU A 64 0.28 -30.36 -5.02
CA GLU A 64 1.09 -29.22 -5.48
C GLU A 64 1.99 -28.61 -4.40
N SER A 65 1.70 -28.82 -3.12
CA SER A 65 2.54 -28.35 -2.01
C SER A 65 3.94 -28.97 -2.05
N ASN A 66 4.04 -30.26 -2.42
CA ASN A 66 5.30 -30.99 -2.40
C ASN A 66 6.16 -30.82 -3.66
N GLN A 67 5.61 -30.33 -4.78
CA GLN A 67 6.39 -30.09 -6.01
C GLN A 67 7.09 -28.73 -6.02
N ASN A 68 6.55 -27.72 -5.31
CA ASN A 68 7.16 -26.41 -5.23
C ASN A 68 8.35 -26.33 -4.25
N GLU A 69 8.55 -27.32 -3.37
CA GLU A 69 9.75 -27.44 -2.53
C GLU A 69 11.00 -27.88 -3.30
N LYS A 70 10.83 -28.50 -4.48
CA LYS A 70 11.96 -29.01 -5.29
C LYS A 70 12.49 -28.03 -6.34
N LEU A 71 11.84 -26.86 -6.53
CA LEU A 71 12.30 -25.87 -7.49
C LEU A 71 13.09 -24.78 -6.79
N LYS A 72 14.42 -24.91 -6.90
CA LYS A 72 15.48 -23.98 -6.50
C LYS A 72 15.81 -23.96 -5.01
N GLU A 73 16.61 -24.91 -4.57
CA GLU A 73 17.68 -24.63 -3.61
C GLU A 73 18.65 -23.60 -4.21
N ASP A 74 18.20 -22.33 -4.28
CA ASP A 74 19.16 -21.23 -4.32
C ASP A 74 19.91 -21.32 -3.00
N ASN A 75 21.25 -21.29 -3.03
CA ASN A 75 22.14 -21.30 -1.85
C ASN A 75 21.94 -20.06 -0.94
N ILE A 76 20.72 -19.53 -0.87
CA ILE A 76 20.35 -18.39 -0.05
C ILE A 76 20.05 -18.86 1.36
N LYS A 77 20.70 -18.26 2.36
CA LYS A 77 20.40 -18.51 3.76
C LYS A 77 18.94 -18.20 4.04
N ASN A 78 18.21 -19.17 4.57
CA ASN A 78 16.84 -19.00 5.04
C ASN A 78 16.83 -18.54 6.50
N TRP A 79 16.47 -17.28 6.72
CA TRP A 79 16.49 -16.63 8.04
C TRP A 79 15.24 -16.98 8.85
N LYS A 80 15.44 -17.31 10.12
CA LYS A 80 14.35 -17.44 11.09
C LYS A 80 13.91 -16.06 11.57
N ARG A 81 12.67 -15.92 12.04
CA ARG A 81 12.09 -14.66 12.54
C ARG A 81 12.97 -13.94 13.56
N ILE A 82 13.58 -14.67 14.49
CA ILE A 82 14.46 -14.09 15.54
C ILE A 82 15.74 -13.52 14.90
N GLU A 83 16.31 -14.19 13.92
CA GLU A 83 17.51 -13.71 13.22
C GLU A 83 17.21 -12.43 12.43
N VAL A 84 16.01 -12.34 11.81
CA VAL A 84 15.55 -11.14 11.09
C VAL A 84 15.40 -9.95 12.04
N LEU A 85 14.89 -10.16 13.25
CA LEU A 85 14.79 -9.12 14.28
C LEU A 85 16.17 -8.60 14.76
N GLY A 86 17.21 -9.41 14.65
CA GLY A 86 18.59 -9.00 14.91
C GLY A 86 19.28 -8.27 13.77
N ASP A 87 18.66 -8.21 12.58
CA ASP A 87 19.25 -7.59 11.38
C ASP A 87 18.82 -6.12 11.24
N TYR A 88 19.76 -5.20 11.30
CA TYR A 88 19.48 -3.76 11.12
C TYR A 88 18.88 -3.43 9.75
N ARG A 89 19.14 -4.23 8.71
CA ARG A 89 18.56 -4.07 7.36
C ARG A 89 17.04 -4.18 7.39
N PHE A 90 16.51 -5.07 8.24
CA PHE A 90 15.08 -5.24 8.44
C PHE A 90 14.42 -3.92 8.87
N TYR A 91 14.97 -3.20 9.81
CA TYR A 91 14.40 -1.96 10.33
C TYR A 91 14.45 -0.83 9.29
N ILE A 92 15.55 -0.69 8.55
CA ILE A 92 15.67 0.35 7.52
C ILE A 92 14.72 0.07 6.35
N VAL A 93 14.64 -1.18 5.90
CA VAL A 93 13.69 -1.58 4.83
C VAL A 93 12.25 -1.42 5.32
N SER A 94 11.94 -1.82 6.56
CA SER A 94 10.61 -1.64 7.15
C SER A 94 10.25 -0.16 7.24
N LEU A 95 11.13 0.71 7.72
CA LEU A 95 10.88 2.14 7.79
C LEU A 95 10.48 2.72 6.43
N ASN A 96 11.19 2.31 5.37
CA ASN A 96 10.85 2.74 4.01
C ASN A 96 9.49 2.17 3.55
N MET A 97 9.23 0.88 3.78
CA MET A 97 7.98 0.24 3.37
C MET A 97 6.75 0.75 4.15
N LEU A 98 6.95 1.20 5.40
CA LEU A 98 5.88 1.71 6.25
C LEU A 98 5.49 3.16 5.95
N ALA A 99 6.31 3.91 5.20
CA ALA A 99 6.00 5.30 4.84
C ALA A 99 4.68 5.41 4.06
N MET A 100 4.45 4.52 3.09
CA MET A 100 3.22 4.53 2.29
C MET A 100 1.96 4.28 3.15
N PRO A 101 1.81 3.16 3.91
CA PRO A 101 0.63 2.92 4.72
C PRO A 101 0.42 3.99 5.80
N TRP A 102 1.49 4.49 6.41
CA TRP A 102 1.41 5.55 7.40
C TRP A 102 0.81 6.83 6.82
N ILE A 103 1.36 7.35 5.72
CA ILE A 103 0.96 8.64 5.15
C ILE A 103 -0.39 8.52 4.43
N ALA A 104 -0.59 7.47 3.64
CA ALA A 104 -1.83 7.29 2.90
C ALA A 104 -3.03 7.13 3.86
N THR A 105 -2.89 6.37 4.95
CA THR A 105 -3.98 6.22 5.93
C THR A 105 -4.28 7.55 6.62
N GLY A 106 -3.27 8.33 7.01
CA GLY A 106 -3.46 9.66 7.58
C GLY A 106 -4.26 10.57 6.64
N VAL A 107 -3.87 10.63 5.37
CA VAL A 107 -4.57 11.43 4.34
C VAL A 107 -6.00 10.93 4.12
N PHE A 108 -6.21 9.62 4.02
CA PHE A 108 -7.55 9.07 3.74
C PHE A 108 -8.52 9.21 4.90
N VAL A 109 -8.05 9.07 6.14
CA VAL A 109 -8.89 9.28 7.34
C VAL A 109 -9.24 10.76 7.50
N TYR A 110 -8.29 11.64 7.26
CA TYR A 110 -8.50 13.10 7.39
C TYR A 110 -8.71 13.79 6.04
N GLN A 111 -9.25 13.09 5.04
CA GLN A 111 -9.47 13.66 3.69
C GLN A 111 -10.34 14.92 3.70
N SER A 112 -11.35 15.01 4.59
CA SER A 112 -12.17 16.21 4.71
C SER A 112 -11.34 17.42 5.18
N PHE A 113 -10.40 17.23 6.11
CA PHE A 113 -9.48 18.28 6.53
C PHE A 113 -8.59 18.73 5.36
N VAL A 114 -8.03 17.79 4.59
CA VAL A 114 -7.21 18.08 3.41
C VAL A 114 -8.01 18.88 2.37
N THR A 115 -9.23 18.39 2.07
CA THR A 115 -10.15 19.01 1.10
C THR A 115 -10.51 20.44 1.49
N ASN A 116 -10.90 20.65 2.75
CA ASN A 116 -11.27 21.98 3.26
C ASN A 116 -10.06 22.92 3.30
N SER A 117 -8.90 22.45 3.74
CA SER A 117 -7.67 23.26 3.82
C SER A 117 -7.19 23.71 2.44
N LYS A 118 -7.41 22.91 1.39
CA LYS A 118 -7.03 23.23 0.01
C LYS A 118 -8.14 23.89 -0.80
N GLY A 119 -9.34 24.05 -0.24
CA GLY A 119 -10.50 24.55 -0.96
C GLY A 119 -10.94 23.63 -2.11
N TRP A 120 -10.62 22.34 -2.05
CA TRP A 120 -11.09 21.36 -3.02
C TRP A 120 -12.53 20.95 -2.66
N GLY A 121 -13.38 20.81 -3.66
CA GLY A 121 -14.73 20.29 -3.42
C GLY A 121 -14.70 18.79 -3.07
N GLU A 122 -15.69 18.33 -2.31
CA GLU A 122 -15.82 16.89 -1.94
C GLU A 122 -15.88 15.98 -3.18
N TYR A 123 -16.53 16.41 -4.25
CA TYR A 123 -16.53 15.70 -5.53
C TYR A 123 -15.13 15.61 -6.16
N THR A 124 -14.32 16.62 -6.03
CA THR A 124 -12.97 16.66 -6.59
C THR A 124 -12.10 15.58 -5.96
N ILE A 125 -12.12 15.46 -4.63
CA ILE A 125 -11.32 14.44 -3.95
C ILE A 125 -11.85 13.04 -4.26
N ALA A 126 -13.17 12.84 -4.28
CA ALA A 126 -13.78 11.56 -4.64
C ALA A 126 -13.43 11.12 -6.07
N GLN A 127 -13.48 12.03 -7.03
CA GLN A 127 -13.07 11.76 -8.41
C GLN A 127 -11.56 11.50 -8.53
N SER A 128 -10.75 12.12 -7.69
CA SER A 128 -9.29 11.93 -7.70
C SER A 128 -8.88 10.51 -7.30
N PHE A 129 -9.73 9.75 -6.59
CA PHE A 129 -9.53 8.32 -6.35
C PHE A 129 -9.52 7.48 -7.64
N MET A 130 -10.16 7.96 -8.71
CA MET A 130 -10.02 7.32 -10.04
C MET A 130 -8.57 7.38 -10.52
N SER A 131 -7.90 8.52 -10.34
CA SER A 131 -6.48 8.67 -10.67
C SER A 131 -5.62 7.74 -9.81
N TYR A 132 -5.86 7.67 -8.49
CA TYR A 132 -5.19 6.75 -7.59
C TYR A 132 -5.30 5.29 -8.07
N SER A 133 -6.51 4.81 -8.36
CA SER A 133 -6.75 3.43 -8.79
C SER A 133 -6.09 3.12 -10.13
N ILE A 134 -6.25 4.00 -11.13
CA ILE A 134 -5.67 3.81 -12.46
C ILE A 134 -4.15 3.69 -12.35
N PHE A 135 -3.50 4.65 -11.69
CA PHE A 135 -2.04 4.64 -11.55
C PHE A 135 -1.53 3.51 -10.67
N SER A 136 -2.29 3.09 -9.64
CA SER A 136 -1.96 1.92 -8.82
C SER A 136 -1.94 0.64 -9.66
N VAL A 137 -2.98 0.40 -10.48
CA VAL A 137 -3.07 -0.78 -11.35
C VAL A 137 -1.98 -0.78 -12.42
N ILE A 138 -1.80 0.34 -13.12
CA ILE A 138 -0.76 0.46 -14.14
C ILE A 138 0.60 0.17 -13.53
N THR A 139 0.88 0.76 -12.37
CA THR A 139 2.16 0.57 -11.67
C THR A 139 2.34 -0.87 -11.20
N LEU A 140 1.28 -1.52 -10.72
CA LEU A 140 1.36 -2.93 -10.33
C LEU A 140 1.78 -3.82 -11.51
N ILE A 141 1.22 -3.61 -12.70
CA ILE A 141 1.54 -4.35 -13.91
C ILE A 141 2.99 -4.06 -14.35
N VAL A 142 3.35 -2.79 -14.43
CA VAL A 142 4.69 -2.35 -14.84
C VAL A 142 5.75 -2.81 -13.86
N ALA A 143 5.50 -2.70 -12.56
CA ALA A 143 6.42 -3.13 -11.52
C ALA A 143 6.62 -4.65 -11.52
N GLY A 144 5.59 -5.44 -11.83
CA GLY A 144 5.72 -6.88 -12.03
C GLY A 144 6.79 -7.22 -13.07
N TYR A 145 6.68 -6.59 -14.25
CA TYR A 145 7.68 -6.75 -15.31
C TYR A 145 9.09 -6.24 -14.90
N LEU A 146 9.14 -5.11 -14.18
CA LEU A 146 10.43 -4.54 -13.75
C LEU A 146 11.11 -5.40 -12.68
N ILE A 147 10.37 -6.06 -11.78
CA ILE A 147 10.94 -6.98 -10.79
C ILE A 147 11.59 -8.18 -11.46
N ASP A 148 10.96 -8.75 -12.48
CA ASP A 148 11.53 -9.87 -13.22
C ASP A 148 12.85 -9.49 -13.90
N LYS A 149 13.00 -8.21 -14.30
CA LYS A 149 14.20 -7.71 -14.97
C LYS A 149 15.28 -7.19 -14.02
N PHE A 150 14.92 -6.50 -12.94
CA PHE A 150 15.84 -5.71 -12.10
C PHE A 150 15.95 -6.16 -10.64
N THR A 151 15.14 -7.09 -10.19
CA THR A 151 14.97 -7.51 -8.79
C THR A 151 14.22 -6.49 -7.90
N SER A 152 13.44 -6.97 -6.92
CA SER A 152 12.64 -6.09 -6.07
C SER A 152 13.50 -5.19 -5.18
N ARG A 153 14.65 -5.68 -4.72
CA ARG A 153 15.60 -4.91 -3.89
C ARG A 153 16.10 -3.62 -4.55
N LYS A 154 16.36 -3.66 -5.88
CA LYS A 154 16.82 -2.49 -6.62
C LYS A 154 15.69 -1.47 -6.81
N LEU A 155 14.46 -1.95 -7.00
CA LEU A 155 13.29 -1.09 -7.20
C LEU A 155 12.80 -0.44 -5.90
N LEU A 156 13.12 -1.03 -4.75
CA LEU A 156 12.68 -0.56 -3.44
C LEU A 156 13.03 0.93 -3.17
N ILE A 157 14.17 1.39 -3.68
CA ILE A 157 14.62 2.79 -3.51
C ILE A 157 13.65 3.76 -4.18
N TYR A 158 13.05 3.36 -5.29
CA TYR A 158 12.16 4.21 -6.08
C TYR A 158 10.71 4.20 -5.57
N MET A 159 10.36 3.29 -4.65
CA MET A 159 9.00 3.06 -4.18
C MET A 159 8.32 4.31 -3.64
N ASN A 160 9.03 5.10 -2.83
CA ASN A 160 8.49 6.26 -2.14
C ASN A 160 8.80 7.61 -2.84
N ILE A 161 9.47 7.60 -4.00
CA ILE A 161 9.71 8.82 -4.76
C ILE A 161 8.39 9.48 -5.21
N PRO A 162 7.42 8.74 -5.79
CA PRO A 162 6.14 9.34 -6.13
C PRO A 162 5.39 9.88 -4.90
N LEU A 163 5.44 9.17 -3.77
CA LEU A 163 4.84 9.64 -2.52
C LEU A 163 5.47 10.96 -2.05
N PHE A 164 6.81 11.07 -2.10
CA PHE A 164 7.52 12.31 -1.82
C PHE A 164 7.09 13.44 -2.74
N LEU A 165 7.01 13.20 -4.05
CA LEU A 165 6.50 14.19 -5.00
C LEU A 165 5.05 14.58 -4.71
N GLY A 166 4.22 13.64 -4.28
CA GLY A 166 2.85 13.90 -3.84
C GLY A 166 2.78 14.86 -2.65
N THR A 167 3.66 14.70 -1.65
CA THR A 167 3.73 15.68 -0.54
C THR A 167 4.13 17.06 -1.01
N LEU A 168 5.02 17.18 -1.98
CA LEU A 168 5.38 18.48 -2.58
C LEU A 168 4.19 19.11 -3.32
N VAL A 169 3.35 18.32 -3.98
CA VAL A 169 2.13 18.84 -4.62
C VAL A 169 1.21 19.47 -3.56
N ILE A 170 1.01 18.82 -2.42
CA ILE A 170 0.21 19.39 -1.31
C ILE A 170 0.83 20.67 -0.77
N ILE A 171 2.16 20.78 -0.71
CA ILE A 171 2.84 21.95 -0.15
C ILE A 171 2.70 23.19 -1.07
N TYR A 172 2.82 23.00 -2.39
CA TYR A 172 3.02 24.12 -3.32
C TYR A 172 1.81 24.45 -4.18
N PHE A 173 0.78 23.60 -4.23
CA PHE A 173 -0.34 23.79 -5.15
C PHE A 173 -1.68 23.65 -4.43
N ASP A 174 -2.63 24.57 -4.76
CA ASP A 174 -3.98 24.59 -4.17
C ASP A 174 -5.08 24.31 -5.21
N ALA A 175 -4.75 24.36 -6.51
CA ALA A 175 -5.74 24.17 -7.57
C ALA A 175 -6.43 22.79 -7.46
N PRO A 176 -7.77 22.68 -7.63
CA PRO A 176 -8.50 21.42 -7.48
C PRO A 176 -7.97 20.28 -8.36
N GLN A 177 -7.43 20.60 -9.55
CA GLN A 177 -6.85 19.61 -10.46
C GLN A 177 -5.62 18.91 -9.85
N THR A 178 -4.94 19.55 -8.90
CA THR A 178 -3.76 18.97 -8.24
C THR A 178 -4.12 17.82 -7.30
N ALA A 179 -5.39 17.68 -6.90
CA ALA A 179 -5.89 16.50 -6.19
C ALA A 179 -5.69 15.22 -7.02
N PHE A 180 -5.96 15.27 -8.33
CA PHE A 180 -5.75 14.13 -9.23
C PHE A 180 -4.27 13.77 -9.36
N LEU A 181 -3.40 14.78 -9.45
CA LEU A 181 -1.95 14.57 -9.49
C LEU A 181 -1.44 13.95 -8.17
N PHE A 182 -1.89 14.51 -7.04
CA PHE A 182 -1.52 14.01 -5.72
C PHE A 182 -1.93 12.55 -5.53
N LEU A 183 -3.22 12.23 -5.71
CA LEU A 183 -3.71 10.86 -5.55
C LEU A 183 -3.13 9.91 -6.61
N GLY A 184 -2.88 10.38 -7.83
CA GLY A 184 -2.16 9.60 -8.84
C GLY A 184 -0.75 9.18 -8.40
N LEU A 185 0.03 10.12 -7.82
CA LEU A 185 1.35 9.85 -7.28
C LEU A 185 1.31 8.89 -6.06
N VAL A 186 0.32 9.06 -5.19
CA VAL A 186 0.06 8.12 -4.08
C VAL A 186 -0.28 6.73 -4.64
N GLY A 187 -1.10 6.63 -5.69
CA GLY A 187 -1.42 5.40 -6.39
C GLY A 187 -0.20 4.68 -6.97
N ILE A 188 0.74 5.43 -7.58
CA ILE A 188 2.00 4.86 -8.07
C ILE A 188 2.79 4.24 -6.91
N SER A 189 2.96 4.94 -5.80
CA SER A 189 3.64 4.40 -4.62
C SER A 189 2.91 3.19 -4.03
N ASN A 190 1.57 3.19 -4.03
CA ASN A 190 0.77 2.06 -3.57
C ASN A 190 0.99 0.81 -4.43
N GLY A 191 0.95 0.95 -5.75
CA GLY A 191 1.22 -0.15 -6.68
C GLY A 191 2.60 -0.77 -6.48
N LEU A 192 3.64 0.06 -6.30
CA LEU A 192 4.99 -0.39 -5.96
C LEU A 192 5.03 -1.07 -4.59
N ALA A 193 4.42 -0.49 -3.56
CA ALA A 193 4.43 -1.01 -2.19
C ALA A 193 3.79 -2.40 -2.10
N ASN A 194 2.65 -2.61 -2.76
CA ASN A 194 1.94 -3.89 -2.78
C ASN A 194 2.78 -5.03 -3.37
N LEU A 195 3.51 -4.76 -4.43
CA LEU A 195 4.32 -5.77 -5.10
C LEU A 195 5.67 -5.98 -4.40
N LEU A 196 6.38 -4.89 -4.10
CA LEU A 196 7.68 -4.93 -3.44
C LEU A 196 7.59 -5.43 -2.00
N GLY A 197 6.52 -5.10 -1.27
CA GLY A 197 6.26 -5.58 0.09
C GLY A 197 6.14 -7.10 0.21
N SER A 198 5.81 -7.79 -0.89
CA SER A 198 5.76 -9.26 -0.88
C SER A 198 7.05 -9.91 -1.37
N SER A 199 7.71 -9.34 -2.38
CA SER A 199 8.87 -9.94 -3.06
C SER A 199 10.20 -9.63 -2.39
N THR A 200 10.38 -8.42 -1.86
CA THR A 200 11.66 -7.99 -1.28
C THR A 200 12.09 -8.84 -0.10
N TRP A 201 11.16 -9.19 0.79
CA TRP A 201 11.48 -10.01 1.96
C TRP A 201 11.91 -11.42 1.59
N ALA A 202 11.27 -12.02 0.57
CA ALA A 202 11.67 -13.32 0.05
C ALA A 202 13.06 -13.29 -0.59
N GLU A 203 13.40 -12.20 -1.29
CA GLU A 203 14.73 -12.04 -1.89
C GLU A 203 15.85 -11.83 -0.86
N ILE A 204 15.58 -11.13 0.27
CA ILE A 204 16.62 -10.84 1.28
C ILE A 204 16.79 -12.00 2.26
N TYR A 205 15.68 -12.60 2.72
CA TYR A 205 15.66 -13.55 3.85
C TYR A 205 15.33 -14.98 3.48
N GLY A 206 15.10 -15.26 2.20
CA GLY A 206 14.73 -16.59 1.70
C GLY A 206 13.25 -16.89 1.88
N VAL A 207 12.83 -18.02 1.29
CA VAL A 207 11.40 -18.38 1.18
C VAL A 207 10.90 -19.33 2.26
N LYS A 208 11.79 -20.10 2.90
CA LYS A 208 11.41 -21.17 3.84
C LYS A 208 10.57 -20.69 5.02
N TYR A 209 10.92 -19.53 5.60
CA TYR A 209 10.24 -18.96 6.76
C TYR A 209 9.49 -17.66 6.43
N ILE A 210 9.22 -17.42 5.15
CA ILE A 210 8.63 -16.14 4.68
C ILE A 210 7.27 -15.86 5.32
N GLY A 211 6.47 -16.88 5.64
CA GLY A 211 5.17 -16.70 6.29
C GLY A 211 5.30 -16.02 7.67
N SER A 212 6.29 -16.42 8.48
CA SER A 212 6.53 -15.83 9.80
C SER A 212 7.11 -14.40 9.72
N ILE A 213 7.90 -14.13 8.67
CA ILE A 213 8.44 -12.78 8.40
C ILE A 213 7.31 -11.86 7.91
N LYS A 214 6.45 -12.34 7.01
CA LYS A 214 5.28 -11.57 6.55
C LYS A 214 4.31 -11.27 7.69
N ALA A 215 4.06 -12.18 8.61
CA ALA A 215 3.23 -11.91 9.78
C ALA A 215 3.79 -10.74 10.62
N LEU A 216 5.12 -10.69 10.81
CA LEU A 216 5.78 -9.59 11.50
C LEU A 216 5.63 -8.27 10.73
N THR A 217 5.91 -8.25 9.43
CA THR A 217 5.79 -7.03 8.60
C THR A 217 4.36 -6.54 8.47
N THR A 218 3.38 -7.46 8.43
CA THR A 218 1.96 -7.10 8.46
C THR A 218 1.57 -6.46 9.79
N ALA A 219 2.04 -7.00 10.92
CA ALA A 219 1.82 -6.39 12.24
C ALA A 219 2.41 -4.97 12.32
N LEU A 220 3.62 -4.76 11.79
CA LEU A 220 4.24 -3.44 11.70
C LEU A 220 3.43 -2.50 10.79
N MET A 221 2.88 -2.99 9.69
CA MET A 221 2.04 -2.20 8.78
C MET A 221 0.75 -1.75 9.48
N VAL A 222 0.07 -2.63 10.21
CA VAL A 222 -1.12 -2.26 11.01
C VAL A 222 -0.78 -1.23 12.07
N PHE A 223 0.35 -1.39 12.75
CA PHE A 223 0.84 -0.38 13.70
C PHE A 223 1.12 0.96 13.01
N ALA A 224 1.75 0.96 11.84
CA ALA A 224 2.05 2.18 11.09
C ALA A 224 0.78 2.91 10.62
N THR A 225 -0.29 2.20 10.24
CA THR A 225 -1.58 2.81 9.88
C THR A 225 -2.22 3.48 11.10
N ALA A 226 -2.24 2.79 12.24
CA ALA A 226 -2.77 3.35 13.49
C ALA A 226 -1.95 4.57 13.96
N PHE A 227 -0.62 4.46 13.93
CA PHE A 227 0.29 5.55 14.26
C PHE A 227 0.11 6.75 13.31
N GLY A 228 -0.04 6.49 12.01
CA GLY A 228 -0.30 7.53 11.01
C GLY A 228 -1.56 8.32 11.32
N THR A 229 -2.65 7.63 11.58
CA THR A 229 -3.92 8.25 11.94
C THR A 229 -3.81 9.09 13.21
N ALA A 230 -3.20 8.53 14.27
CA ALA A 230 -3.02 9.23 15.54
C ALA A 230 -2.13 10.47 15.39
N LEU A 231 -1.04 10.36 14.63
CA LEU A 231 -0.09 11.46 14.43
C LEU A 231 -0.70 12.60 13.60
N PHE A 232 -1.46 12.28 12.55
CA PHE A 232 -2.18 13.29 11.77
C PHE A 232 -3.22 14.01 12.64
N GLY A 233 -4.01 13.27 13.43
CA GLY A 233 -4.96 13.87 14.37
C GLY A 233 -4.27 14.80 15.36
N PHE A 234 -3.18 14.37 15.96
CA PHE A 234 -2.39 15.18 16.88
C PHE A 234 -1.91 16.51 16.25
N PHE A 235 -1.40 16.47 15.03
CA PHE A 235 -0.97 17.69 14.34
C PHE A 235 -2.14 18.61 13.99
N ILE A 236 -3.28 18.06 13.60
CA ILE A 236 -4.50 18.83 13.30
C ILE A 236 -5.01 19.51 14.57
N ASP A 237 -5.09 18.78 15.69
CA ASP A 237 -5.53 19.30 16.99
C ASP A 237 -4.57 20.37 17.55
N ALA A 238 -3.27 20.23 17.22
CA ALA A 238 -2.25 21.23 17.54
C ALA A 238 -2.27 22.46 16.60
N GLY A 239 -3.21 22.55 15.66
CA GLY A 239 -3.39 23.68 14.75
C GLY A 239 -2.38 23.75 13.60
N PHE A 240 -1.76 22.63 13.22
CA PHE A 240 -0.87 22.59 12.07
C PHE A 240 -1.67 22.67 10.77
N SER A 241 -1.21 23.50 9.82
CA SER A 241 -1.79 23.51 8.47
C SER A 241 -1.40 22.24 7.71
N ILE A 242 -2.17 21.90 6.66
CA ILE A 242 -1.89 20.72 5.83
C ILE A 242 -0.50 20.79 5.17
N GLU A 243 -0.03 21.96 4.81
CA GLU A 243 1.30 22.18 4.23
C GLU A 243 2.41 21.82 5.24
N LYS A 244 2.25 22.20 6.53
CA LYS A 244 3.20 21.85 7.58
C LYS A 244 3.22 20.34 7.82
N ILE A 245 2.06 19.70 7.86
CA ILE A 245 1.94 18.24 8.00
C ILE A 245 2.59 17.53 6.80
N ALA A 246 2.30 17.98 5.58
CA ALA A 246 2.91 17.46 4.36
C ALA A 246 4.43 17.68 4.33
N PHE A 247 4.94 18.80 4.87
CA PHE A 247 6.38 19.06 4.97
C PHE A 247 7.07 18.10 5.94
N ILE A 248 6.48 17.84 7.09
CA ILE A 248 6.99 16.83 8.05
C ILE A 248 7.02 15.45 7.40
N ALA A 249 5.94 15.08 6.69
CA ALA A 249 5.86 13.83 5.95
C ALA A 249 6.95 13.75 4.87
N ALA A 250 7.17 14.84 4.09
CA ALA A 250 8.22 14.91 3.08
C ALA A 250 9.62 14.67 3.67
N ILE A 251 9.93 15.29 4.82
CA ILE A 251 11.21 15.06 5.51
C ILE A 251 11.34 13.59 5.92
N ALA A 252 10.30 13.00 6.53
CA ALA A 252 10.32 11.61 6.96
C ALA A 252 10.54 10.65 5.78
N ILE A 253 9.87 10.88 4.64
CA ILE A 253 10.07 10.10 3.42
C ILE A 253 11.50 10.28 2.89
N ALA A 254 11.99 11.51 2.78
CA ALA A 254 13.33 11.79 2.29
C ALA A 254 14.39 11.11 3.16
N CYS A 255 14.25 11.16 4.48
CA CYS A 255 15.13 10.46 5.42
C CYS A 255 15.08 8.95 5.22
N SER A 256 13.88 8.36 5.04
CA SER A 256 13.74 6.92 4.81
C SER A 256 14.40 6.47 3.50
N ILE A 257 14.24 7.24 2.43
CA ILE A 257 14.91 7.00 1.13
C ILE A 257 16.43 7.13 1.28
N ALA A 258 16.92 8.17 1.96
CA ALA A 258 18.34 8.40 2.19
C ALA A 258 18.98 7.24 2.99
N LEU A 259 18.32 6.81 4.08
CA LEU A 259 18.77 5.65 4.87
C LEU A 259 18.83 4.38 4.03
N LEU A 260 17.79 4.12 3.24
CA LEU A 260 17.77 2.95 2.35
C LEU A 260 18.88 3.01 1.29
N PHE A 261 19.16 4.20 0.76
CA PHE A 261 20.23 4.39 -0.21
C PHE A 261 21.62 4.05 0.36
N THR A 262 21.88 4.33 1.65
CA THR A 262 23.16 4.00 2.31
C THR A 262 23.39 2.50 2.40
N ILE A 263 22.31 1.70 2.58
CA ILE A 263 22.42 0.24 2.72
C ILE A 263 22.15 -0.53 1.44
N ARG A 264 21.86 0.13 0.31
CA ARG A 264 21.44 -0.52 -0.96
C ARG A 264 22.37 -1.66 -1.42
N LYS A 265 23.68 -1.52 -1.24
CA LYS A 265 24.69 -2.53 -1.59
C LYS A 265 24.68 -3.73 -0.63
N LYS A 266 24.18 -3.54 0.60
CA LYS A 266 24.12 -4.56 1.65
C LYS A 266 22.79 -5.36 1.65
N LEU A 267 21.84 -5.00 0.78
CA LEU A 267 20.56 -5.72 0.63
C LEU A 267 20.69 -7.04 -0.13
N ASN A 268 21.88 -7.41 -0.56
CA ASN A 268 22.10 -8.70 -1.17
C ASN A 268 21.79 -9.84 -0.20
N PRO A 269 21.18 -10.96 -0.66
CA PRO A 269 20.98 -12.13 0.16
C PRO A 269 22.32 -12.66 0.66
N VAL A 270 22.30 -13.31 1.82
CA VAL A 270 23.45 -14.07 2.30
C VAL A 270 23.39 -15.45 1.67
N TYR A 271 24.42 -15.81 0.96
CA TYR A 271 24.58 -17.16 0.39
C TYR A 271 25.25 -18.06 1.43
N LEU A 272 24.84 -19.34 1.45
CA LEU A 272 25.44 -20.40 2.31
C LEU A 272 26.72 -20.92 1.69
#